data_5670a02a0130564e7d59f5efc0861d0a
#
_entry.id   5670a02a0130564e7d59f5efc0861d0a
#
_cell.length_a   1.000
_cell.length_b   1.000
_cell.length_c   1.000
_cell.angle_alpha   90.00
_cell.angle_beta   90.00
_cell.angle_gamma   90.00
#
_symmetry.space_group_name_H-M   'P 1'
#
loop_
_entity.id
_entity.type
_entity.pdbx_description
1 polymer ?
#
loop_
_entity_poly.entity_id
_entity_poly.type
_entity_poly.pdbx_seq_one_letter_code
_entity_poly.pdbx_strand_id
1 'polypeptide(L)'
;GNYTEQAQLEVIYGKLMQADYSAAIAAADRYLRLHPESARLDYVLYLRGIANYNADQDGLLKRLPIDMAHRDLGQAKIAFDDFRQLLTRYPNSPYVADARQRMIYLRNQLAEAELHVARYYQMRGALVAVINRARWVVENYPESSAVPEALQLLADNYQKLGMTDLAKQTRELLAANTPAQSSARN
;
A
#
# COMPACT_ATOMS: atom_id res chain seq x y z
N GLY A 1 -26.65 -21.17 10.09
CA GLY A 1 -27.59 -20.63 9.13
C GLY A 1 -27.44 -19.14 8.92
N ASN A 2 -28.24 -18.56 8.03
CA ASN A 2 -28.18 -17.15 7.61
C ASN A 2 -28.22 -16.14 8.78
N TYR A 3 -28.99 -16.42 9.84
CA TYR A 3 -29.06 -15.53 11.03
C TYR A 3 -27.73 -15.42 11.77
N THR A 4 -26.98 -16.51 11.88
CA THR A 4 -25.66 -16.50 12.56
C THR A 4 -24.64 -15.71 11.73
N GLU A 5 -24.68 -15.88 10.43
CA GLU A 5 -23.81 -15.17 9.50
C GLU A 5 -24.09 -13.65 9.51
N GLN A 6 -25.39 -13.28 9.43
CA GLN A 6 -25.79 -11.88 9.52
C GLN A 6 -25.37 -11.23 10.85
N ALA A 7 -25.59 -11.91 11.97
CA ALA A 7 -25.18 -11.40 13.29
C ALA A 7 -23.66 -11.18 13.37
N GLN A 8 -22.84 -12.04 12.74
CA GLN A 8 -21.40 -11.85 12.69
C GLN A 8 -21.00 -10.62 11.86
N LEU A 9 -21.66 -10.36 10.74
CA LEU A 9 -21.44 -9.15 9.95
C LEU A 9 -21.77 -7.88 10.75
N GLU A 10 -22.86 -7.89 11.48
CA GLU A 10 -23.27 -6.78 12.35
C GLU A 10 -22.27 -6.54 13.49
N VAL A 11 -21.67 -7.60 14.04
CA VAL A 11 -20.60 -7.47 15.04
C VAL A 11 -19.37 -6.78 14.43
N ILE A 12 -18.92 -7.17 13.22
CA ILE A 12 -17.78 -6.52 12.55
C ILE A 12 -18.07 -5.04 12.36
N TYR A 13 -19.23 -4.71 11.80
CA TYR A 13 -19.63 -3.32 11.56
C TYR A 13 -19.77 -2.53 12.86
N GLY A 14 -20.44 -3.10 13.88
CA GLY A 14 -20.63 -2.45 15.17
C GLY A 14 -19.31 -2.14 15.88
N LYS A 15 -18.32 -3.06 15.81
CA LYS A 15 -16.98 -2.84 16.35
C LYS A 15 -16.23 -1.74 15.60
N LEU A 16 -16.35 -1.72 14.27
CA LEU A 16 -15.78 -0.66 13.45
C LEU A 16 -16.35 0.72 13.82
N MET A 17 -17.68 0.82 13.99
CA MET A 17 -18.35 2.07 14.35
C MET A 17 -17.99 2.57 15.77
N GLN A 18 -17.60 1.66 16.66
CA GLN A 18 -17.10 1.98 18.00
C GLN A 18 -15.60 2.37 17.99
N ALA A 19 -14.96 2.40 16.83
CA ALA A 19 -13.51 2.55 16.66
C ALA A 19 -12.70 1.46 17.42
N ASP A 20 -13.32 0.32 17.72
CA ASP A 20 -12.64 -0.86 18.26
C ASP A 20 -12.08 -1.68 17.09
N TYR A 21 -11.05 -1.09 16.43
CA TYR A 21 -10.50 -1.66 15.20
C TYR A 21 -9.91 -3.05 15.42
N SER A 22 -9.27 -3.30 16.55
CA SER A 22 -8.70 -4.60 16.87
C SER A 22 -9.77 -5.68 16.94
N ALA A 23 -10.90 -5.41 17.60
CA ALA A 23 -12.01 -6.36 17.67
C ALA A 23 -12.72 -6.51 16.32
N ALA A 24 -12.84 -5.44 15.52
CA ALA A 24 -13.39 -5.51 14.18
C ALA A 24 -12.54 -6.40 13.26
N ILE A 25 -11.21 -6.24 13.29
CA ILE A 25 -10.26 -7.08 12.53
C ILE A 25 -10.38 -8.54 12.95
N ALA A 26 -10.34 -8.84 14.27
CA ALA A 26 -10.45 -10.20 14.77
C ALA A 26 -11.77 -10.88 14.38
N ALA A 27 -12.89 -10.13 14.43
CA ALA A 27 -14.20 -10.62 14.00
C ALA A 27 -14.23 -10.89 12.48
N ALA A 28 -13.66 -10.01 11.67
CA ALA A 28 -13.56 -10.19 10.23
C ALA A 28 -12.69 -11.41 9.87
N ASP A 29 -11.53 -11.57 10.50
CA ASP A 29 -10.67 -12.74 10.32
C ASP A 29 -11.37 -14.04 10.64
N ARG A 30 -12.15 -14.04 11.74
CA ARG A 30 -12.96 -15.20 12.10
C ARG A 30 -14.02 -15.50 11.04
N TYR A 31 -14.71 -14.47 10.55
CA TYR A 31 -15.73 -14.64 9.51
C TYR A 31 -15.13 -15.23 8.23
N LEU A 32 -14.01 -14.68 7.75
CA LEU A 32 -13.33 -15.16 6.53
C LEU A 32 -12.91 -16.63 6.64
N ARG A 33 -12.53 -17.10 7.83
CA ARG A 33 -12.18 -18.51 8.07
C ARG A 33 -13.39 -19.42 8.12
N LEU A 34 -14.50 -18.97 8.71
CA LEU A 34 -15.69 -19.80 8.93
C LEU A 34 -16.60 -19.85 7.72
N HIS A 35 -16.57 -18.84 6.85
CA HIS A 35 -17.49 -18.68 5.73
C HIS A 35 -16.73 -18.38 4.41
N PRO A 36 -15.81 -19.28 3.96
CA PRO A 36 -14.97 -19.01 2.78
C PRO A 36 -15.75 -18.89 1.46
N GLU A 37 -16.99 -19.41 1.43
CA GLU A 37 -17.88 -19.38 0.26
C GLU A 37 -19.05 -18.36 0.43
N SER A 38 -18.99 -17.49 1.41
CA SER A 38 -20.06 -16.51 1.62
C SER A 38 -20.16 -15.52 0.47
N ALA A 39 -21.38 -15.16 0.10
CA ALA A 39 -21.66 -14.10 -0.87
C ALA A 39 -21.33 -12.68 -0.32
N ARG A 40 -20.90 -12.57 0.94
CA ARG A 40 -20.58 -11.31 1.62
C ARG A 40 -19.09 -11.09 1.83
N LEU A 41 -18.23 -11.89 1.21
CA LEU A 41 -16.78 -11.76 1.39
C LEU A 41 -16.24 -10.40 0.91
N ASP A 42 -16.84 -9.80 -0.09
CA ASP A 42 -16.53 -8.44 -0.55
C ASP A 42 -16.76 -7.41 0.56
N TYR A 43 -17.88 -7.50 1.26
CA TYR A 43 -18.20 -6.62 2.37
C TYR A 43 -17.25 -6.80 3.55
N VAL A 44 -16.92 -8.06 3.89
CA VAL A 44 -16.00 -8.35 5.00
C VAL A 44 -14.57 -7.88 4.69
N LEU A 45 -14.07 -8.11 3.48
CA LEU A 45 -12.78 -7.57 3.04
C LEU A 45 -12.76 -6.05 3.12
N TYR A 46 -13.84 -5.40 2.69
CA TYR A 46 -13.97 -3.95 2.79
C TYR A 46 -13.93 -3.47 4.24
N LEU A 47 -14.73 -4.06 5.15
CA LEU A 47 -14.77 -3.67 6.56
C LEU A 47 -13.42 -3.91 7.25
N ARG A 48 -12.75 -5.04 6.99
CA ARG A 48 -11.41 -5.34 7.53
C ARG A 48 -10.38 -4.36 7.01
N GLY A 49 -10.42 -4.06 5.71
CA GLY A 49 -9.57 -3.05 5.10
C GLY A 49 -9.76 -1.67 5.73
N ILE A 50 -11.01 -1.24 5.97
CA ILE A 50 -11.31 0.01 6.68
C ILE A 50 -10.79 -0.01 8.12
N ALA A 51 -10.97 -1.11 8.86
CA ALA A 51 -10.49 -1.23 10.23
C ALA A 51 -8.97 -1.10 10.32
N ASN A 52 -8.23 -1.80 9.45
CA ASN A 52 -6.77 -1.69 9.36
C ASN A 52 -6.32 -0.30 8.91
N TYR A 53 -7.01 0.30 7.92
CA TYR A 53 -6.72 1.65 7.46
C TYR A 53 -6.86 2.69 8.58
N ASN A 54 -7.97 2.63 9.34
CA ASN A 54 -8.23 3.57 10.43
C ASN A 54 -7.28 3.35 11.61
N ALA A 55 -6.96 2.10 11.95
CA ALA A 55 -5.99 1.78 12.99
C ALA A 55 -4.59 2.32 12.67
N ASP A 56 -4.18 2.28 11.39
CA ASP A 56 -2.94 2.90 10.92
C ASP A 56 -2.97 4.43 11.07
N GLN A 57 -4.09 5.09 10.70
CA GLN A 57 -4.26 6.54 10.83
C GLN A 57 -4.27 6.99 12.30
N ASP A 58 -4.98 6.28 13.19
CA ASP A 58 -5.00 6.58 14.63
C ASP A 58 -3.62 6.42 15.26
N GLY A 59 -2.86 5.43 14.83
CA GLY A 59 -1.47 5.24 15.23
C GLY A 59 -0.58 6.42 14.84
N LEU A 60 -0.83 7.03 13.66
CA LEU A 60 -0.12 8.20 13.17
C LEU A 60 -0.38 9.45 14.02
N LEU A 61 -1.65 9.71 14.36
CA LEU A 61 -2.06 10.87 15.16
C LEU A 61 -1.53 10.83 16.60
N LYS A 62 -1.33 9.64 17.17
CA LYS A 62 -0.84 9.44 18.54
C LYS A 62 0.68 9.55 18.68
N ARG A 63 1.43 9.56 17.59
CA ARG A 63 2.90 9.61 17.57
C ARG A 63 3.38 10.94 16.96
N LEU A 64 3.47 11.97 17.79
CA LEU A 64 4.13 13.25 17.45
C LEU A 64 5.66 13.06 17.36
N PRO A 65 6.40 13.95 16.73
CA PRO A 65 7.15 13.88 15.47
C PRO A 65 8.23 12.82 15.56
N ILE A 66 7.94 11.59 15.22
CA ILE A 66 8.88 10.48 15.29
C ILE A 66 9.16 9.98 13.88
N ASP A 67 10.44 9.84 13.65
CA ASP A 67 11.16 9.19 12.57
C ASP A 67 10.27 8.22 11.74
N MET A 68 9.92 8.63 10.54
CA MET A 68 9.18 7.82 9.56
C MET A 68 9.86 6.48 9.27
N ALA A 69 11.16 6.36 9.58
CA ALA A 69 11.95 5.15 9.41
C ALA A 69 11.53 3.98 10.30
N HIS A 70 10.89 4.25 11.43
CA HIS A 70 10.52 3.24 12.42
C HIS A 70 9.00 3.00 12.51
N ARG A 71 8.23 3.51 11.55
CA ARG A 71 6.79 3.31 11.51
C ARG A 71 6.47 1.85 11.19
N ASP A 72 5.69 1.21 12.04
CA ASP A 72 5.09 -0.08 11.73
C ASP A 72 3.96 0.12 10.71
N LEU A 73 4.19 -0.34 9.49
CA LEU A 73 3.23 -0.28 8.38
C LEU A 73 2.46 -1.61 8.19
N GLY A 74 2.50 -2.48 9.18
CA GLY A 74 1.84 -3.79 9.09
C GLY A 74 0.35 -3.66 8.78
N GLN A 75 -0.36 -2.78 9.46
CA GLN A 75 -1.79 -2.55 9.22
C GLN A 75 -2.07 -1.89 7.87
N ALA A 76 -1.23 -0.94 7.43
CA ALA A 76 -1.32 -0.33 6.11
C ALA A 76 -1.15 -1.38 4.98
N LYS A 77 -0.23 -2.33 5.14
CA LYS A 77 -0.04 -3.44 4.19
C LYS A 77 -1.26 -4.36 4.14
N ILE A 78 -1.81 -4.73 5.30
CA ILE A 78 -3.01 -5.58 5.36
C ILE A 78 -4.20 -4.86 4.71
N ALA A 79 -4.43 -3.59 5.03
CA ALA A 79 -5.49 -2.80 4.41
C ALA A 79 -5.34 -2.73 2.88
N PHE A 80 -4.13 -2.50 2.39
CA PHE A 80 -3.83 -2.47 0.96
C PHE A 80 -4.14 -3.82 0.29
N ASP A 81 -3.75 -4.93 0.92
CA ASP A 81 -4.00 -6.27 0.41
C ASP A 81 -5.49 -6.64 0.42
N ASP A 82 -6.23 -6.24 1.44
CA ASP A 82 -7.69 -6.44 1.52
C ASP A 82 -8.42 -5.70 0.40
N PHE A 83 -8.10 -4.42 0.20
CA PHE A 83 -8.69 -3.65 -0.89
C PHE A 83 -8.26 -4.18 -2.27
N ARG A 84 -7.02 -4.61 -2.42
CA ARG A 84 -6.56 -5.24 -3.67
C ARG A 84 -7.35 -6.53 -3.96
N GLN A 85 -7.55 -7.39 -2.97
CA GLN A 85 -8.38 -8.58 -3.11
C GLN A 85 -9.82 -8.25 -3.48
N LEU A 86 -10.40 -7.23 -2.82
CA LEU A 86 -11.74 -6.74 -3.14
C LEU A 86 -11.84 -6.31 -4.61
N LEU A 87 -10.93 -5.46 -5.08
CA LEU A 87 -10.94 -4.96 -6.45
C LEU A 87 -10.74 -6.07 -7.49
N THR A 88 -9.91 -7.07 -7.16
CA THR A 88 -9.55 -8.14 -8.10
C THR A 88 -10.61 -9.24 -8.15
N ARG A 89 -11.12 -9.67 -6.99
CA ARG A 89 -12.06 -10.81 -6.90
C ARG A 89 -13.52 -10.39 -7.03
N TYR A 90 -13.83 -9.14 -6.67
CA TYR A 90 -15.21 -8.61 -6.63
C TYR A 90 -15.31 -7.27 -7.34
N PRO A 91 -14.99 -7.18 -8.65
CA PRO A 91 -14.89 -5.91 -9.37
C PRO A 91 -16.23 -5.15 -9.48
N ASN A 92 -17.35 -5.85 -9.31
CA ASN A 92 -18.68 -5.29 -9.34
C ASN A 92 -19.25 -4.95 -7.93
N SER A 93 -18.46 -5.09 -6.88
CA SER A 93 -18.87 -4.75 -5.52
C SER A 93 -19.11 -3.24 -5.39
N PRO A 94 -20.16 -2.82 -4.65
CA PRO A 94 -20.43 -1.39 -4.42
C PRO A 94 -19.31 -0.69 -3.63
N TYR A 95 -18.43 -1.43 -2.99
CA TYR A 95 -17.33 -0.90 -2.18
C TYR A 95 -16.05 -0.59 -2.98
N VAL A 96 -15.99 -0.99 -4.25
CA VAL A 96 -14.79 -0.87 -5.10
C VAL A 96 -14.33 0.58 -5.26
N ALA A 97 -15.27 1.53 -5.42
CA ALA A 97 -14.92 2.92 -5.65
C ALA A 97 -14.18 3.54 -4.43
N ASP A 98 -14.71 3.35 -3.22
CA ASP A 98 -14.09 3.83 -1.98
C ASP A 98 -12.78 3.10 -1.69
N ALA A 99 -12.76 1.77 -1.82
CA ALA A 99 -11.56 0.96 -1.62
C ALA A 99 -10.41 1.42 -2.54
N ARG A 100 -10.70 1.75 -3.80
CA ARG A 100 -9.71 2.26 -4.76
C ARG A 100 -9.09 3.59 -4.30
N GLN A 101 -9.90 4.51 -3.78
CA GLN A 101 -9.39 5.79 -3.26
C GLN A 101 -8.41 5.58 -2.09
N ARG A 102 -8.77 4.70 -1.17
CA ARG A 102 -7.90 4.35 -0.03
C ARG A 102 -6.63 3.63 -0.46
N MET A 103 -6.72 2.75 -1.46
CA MET A 103 -5.54 2.09 -2.03
C MET A 103 -4.53 3.07 -2.63
N ILE A 104 -4.97 4.14 -3.28
CA ILE A 104 -4.06 5.17 -3.83
C ILE A 104 -3.23 5.79 -2.70
N TYR A 105 -3.88 6.15 -1.59
CA TYR A 105 -3.21 6.70 -0.43
C TYR A 105 -2.21 5.70 0.19
N LEU A 106 -2.67 4.47 0.48
CA LEU A 106 -1.85 3.42 1.07
C LEU A 106 -0.65 3.07 0.19
N ARG A 107 -0.86 2.96 -1.12
CA ARG A 107 0.21 2.70 -2.09
C ARG A 107 1.31 3.74 -2.01
N ASN A 108 0.95 5.02 -2.04
CA ASN A 108 1.93 6.09 -1.95
C ASN A 108 2.68 6.08 -0.61
N GLN A 109 1.97 5.82 0.48
CA GLN A 109 2.55 5.71 1.81
C GLN A 109 3.56 4.55 1.92
N LEU A 110 3.17 3.37 1.43
CA LEU A 110 4.03 2.18 1.44
C LEU A 110 5.26 2.36 0.54
N ALA A 111 5.08 2.94 -0.64
CA ALA A 111 6.16 3.23 -1.55
C ALA A 111 7.16 4.25 -0.97
N GLU A 112 6.68 5.31 -0.34
CA GLU A 112 7.53 6.33 0.31
C GLU A 112 8.34 5.74 1.45
N ALA A 113 7.78 4.82 2.23
CA ALA A 113 8.52 4.13 3.28
C ALA A 113 9.68 3.29 2.74
N GLU A 114 9.50 2.60 1.62
CA GLU A 114 10.59 1.88 0.95
C GLU A 114 11.66 2.83 0.41
N LEU A 115 11.28 3.99 -0.14
CA LEU A 115 12.23 5.03 -0.56
C LEU A 115 13.02 5.60 0.61
N HIS A 116 12.36 5.80 1.76
CA HIS A 116 13.06 6.25 2.96
C HIS A 116 14.19 5.28 3.35
N VAL A 117 13.91 3.98 3.32
CA VAL A 117 14.93 2.95 3.56
C VAL A 117 16.01 2.96 2.46
N ALA A 118 15.63 3.16 1.20
CA ALA A 118 16.58 3.26 0.09
C ALA A 118 17.54 4.45 0.27
N ARG A 119 17.04 5.64 0.66
CA ARG A 119 17.84 6.83 0.96
C ARG A 119 18.82 6.58 2.11
N TYR A 120 18.39 5.87 3.15
CA TYR A 120 19.27 5.48 4.25
C TYR A 120 20.43 4.61 3.76
N TYR A 121 20.17 3.60 2.93
CA TYR A 121 21.23 2.78 2.34
C TYR A 121 22.10 3.57 1.37
N GLN A 122 21.53 4.53 0.64
CA GLN A 122 22.29 5.43 -0.24
C GLN A 122 23.35 6.24 0.54
N MET A 123 22.98 6.79 1.69
CA MET A 123 23.92 7.51 2.57
C MET A 123 25.06 6.61 3.08
N ARG A 124 24.83 5.31 3.22
CA ARG A 124 25.81 4.31 3.64
C ARG A 124 26.63 3.71 2.49
N GLY A 125 26.36 4.09 1.25
CA GLY A 125 27.03 3.54 0.07
C GLY A 125 26.67 2.07 -0.21
N ALA A 126 25.59 1.55 0.35
CA ALA A 126 25.15 0.17 0.16
C ALA A 126 24.35 0.02 -1.14
N LEU A 127 25.02 0.14 -2.30
CA LEU A 127 24.43 0.25 -3.63
C LEU A 127 23.40 -0.86 -3.94
N VAL A 128 23.72 -2.11 -3.62
CA VAL A 128 22.83 -3.26 -3.88
C VAL A 128 21.54 -3.16 -3.03
N ALA A 129 21.66 -2.70 -1.78
CA ALA A 129 20.49 -2.51 -0.93
C ALA A 129 19.58 -1.40 -1.45
N VAL A 130 20.15 -0.30 -1.96
CA VAL A 130 19.38 0.76 -2.65
C VAL A 130 18.62 0.20 -3.84
N ILE A 131 19.32 -0.53 -4.71
CA ILE A 131 18.72 -1.14 -5.91
C ILE A 131 17.54 -2.05 -5.51
N ASN A 132 17.70 -2.89 -4.50
CA ASN A 132 16.65 -3.81 -4.08
C ASN A 132 15.41 -3.06 -3.57
N ARG A 133 15.58 -2.00 -2.78
CA ARG A 133 14.46 -1.20 -2.27
C ARG A 133 13.78 -0.39 -3.38
N ALA A 134 14.56 0.27 -4.23
CA ALA A 134 14.01 1.04 -5.34
C ALA A 134 13.28 0.14 -6.37
N ARG A 135 13.83 -1.05 -6.65
CA ARG A 135 13.17 -2.05 -7.52
C ARG A 135 11.84 -2.50 -6.91
N TRP A 136 11.83 -2.76 -5.60
CA TRP A 136 10.60 -3.14 -4.90
C TRP A 136 9.48 -2.12 -5.09
N VAL A 137 9.80 -0.81 -5.05
CA VAL A 137 8.82 0.26 -5.31
C VAL A 137 8.26 0.16 -6.73
N VAL A 138 9.14 0.02 -7.74
CA VAL A 138 8.72 -0.04 -9.15
C VAL A 138 7.86 -1.27 -9.43
N GLU A 139 8.20 -2.42 -8.84
CA GLU A 139 7.52 -3.70 -9.07
C GLU A 139 6.19 -3.82 -8.32
N ASN A 140 6.13 -3.33 -7.07
CA ASN A 140 4.96 -3.54 -6.21
C ASN A 140 4.04 -2.32 -6.10
N TYR A 141 4.54 -1.13 -6.41
CA TYR A 141 3.80 0.13 -6.34
C TYR A 141 3.96 0.97 -7.63
N PRO A 142 3.70 0.37 -8.83
CA PRO A 142 4.06 0.97 -10.12
C PRO A 142 3.37 2.31 -10.43
N GLU A 143 2.24 2.59 -9.81
CA GLU A 143 1.51 3.84 -10.02
C GLU A 143 1.68 4.82 -8.84
N SER A 144 2.64 4.59 -7.95
CA SER A 144 2.90 5.50 -6.83
C SER A 144 3.66 6.75 -7.29
N SER A 145 3.47 7.84 -6.55
CA SER A 145 4.24 9.08 -6.73
C SER A 145 5.75 8.89 -6.45
N ALA A 146 6.14 7.77 -5.86
CA ALA A 146 7.52 7.42 -5.53
C ALA A 146 8.31 6.82 -6.73
N VAL A 147 7.63 6.37 -7.78
CA VAL A 147 8.25 5.67 -8.93
C VAL A 147 9.33 6.51 -9.63
N PRO A 148 9.16 7.80 -9.90
CA PRO A 148 10.22 8.58 -10.56
C PRO A 148 11.52 8.61 -9.74
N GLU A 149 11.45 8.81 -8.44
CA GLU A 149 12.63 8.77 -7.56
C GLU A 149 13.24 7.37 -7.48
N ALA A 150 12.40 6.33 -7.38
CA ALA A 150 12.87 4.94 -7.40
C ALA A 150 13.65 4.63 -8.67
N LEU A 151 13.16 5.04 -9.84
CA LEU A 151 13.85 4.87 -11.12
C LEU A 151 15.16 5.65 -11.16
N GLN A 152 15.20 6.87 -10.62
CA GLN A 152 16.44 7.66 -10.53
C GLN A 152 17.48 6.93 -9.67
N LEU A 153 17.08 6.44 -8.48
CA LEU A 153 17.97 5.67 -7.59
C LEU A 153 18.48 4.41 -8.29
N LEU A 154 17.63 3.69 -9.02
CA LEU A 154 18.04 2.51 -9.78
C LEU A 154 19.07 2.86 -10.83
N ALA A 155 18.82 3.86 -11.68
CA ALA A 155 19.71 4.26 -12.75
C ALA A 155 21.10 4.67 -12.23
N ASP A 156 21.14 5.48 -11.17
CA ASP A 156 22.39 5.97 -10.59
C ASP A 156 23.20 4.85 -9.94
N ASN A 157 22.54 3.92 -9.25
CA ASN A 157 23.24 2.82 -8.59
C ASN A 157 23.65 1.71 -9.57
N TYR A 158 22.89 1.45 -10.63
CA TYR A 158 23.33 0.58 -11.73
C TYR A 158 24.58 1.17 -12.42
N GLN A 159 24.61 2.48 -12.66
CA GLN A 159 25.77 3.16 -13.23
C GLN A 159 27.01 3.00 -12.36
N LYS A 160 26.88 3.18 -11.04
CA LYS A 160 27.99 3.01 -10.08
C LYS A 160 28.51 1.59 -10.03
N LEU A 161 27.68 0.59 -10.28
CA LEU A 161 28.05 -0.83 -10.36
C LEU A 161 28.59 -1.24 -11.75
N GLY A 162 28.69 -0.31 -12.72
CA GLY A 162 29.13 -0.62 -14.07
C GLY A 162 28.07 -1.33 -14.93
N MET A 163 26.84 -1.42 -14.48
CA MET A 163 25.71 -2.05 -15.19
C MET A 163 25.10 -1.04 -16.19
N THR A 164 25.88 -0.61 -17.17
CA THR A 164 25.54 0.51 -18.06
C THR A 164 24.27 0.32 -18.86
N ASP A 165 23.99 -0.90 -19.33
CA ASP A 165 22.78 -1.19 -20.11
C ASP A 165 21.51 -1.08 -19.24
N LEU A 166 21.54 -1.59 -18.02
CA LEU A 166 20.44 -1.43 -17.07
C LEU A 166 20.23 0.02 -16.66
N ALA A 167 21.32 0.77 -16.45
CA ALA A 167 21.25 2.19 -16.16
C ALA A 167 20.59 2.98 -17.30
N LYS A 168 20.94 2.66 -18.56
CA LYS A 168 20.35 3.28 -19.75
C LYS A 168 18.86 2.96 -19.87
N GLN A 169 18.48 1.69 -19.82
CA GLN A 169 17.08 1.26 -19.88
C GLN A 169 16.23 1.92 -18.78
N THR A 170 16.78 1.99 -17.56
CA THR A 170 16.08 2.62 -16.43
C THR A 170 15.86 4.12 -16.64
N ARG A 171 16.84 4.84 -17.24
CA ARG A 171 16.67 6.26 -17.61
C ARG A 171 15.64 6.47 -18.71
N GLU A 172 15.54 5.56 -19.66
CA GLU A 172 14.49 5.60 -20.70
C GLU A 172 13.10 5.42 -20.07
N LEU A 173 12.96 4.48 -19.12
CA LEU A 173 11.73 4.30 -18.34
C LEU A 173 11.39 5.54 -17.50
N LEU A 174 12.38 6.16 -16.86
CA LEU A 174 12.20 7.39 -16.10
C LEU A 174 11.67 8.51 -16.99
N ALA A 175 12.28 8.70 -18.17
CA ALA A 175 11.86 9.72 -19.12
C ALA A 175 10.41 9.49 -19.61
N ALA A 176 10.01 8.24 -19.82
CA ALA A 176 8.65 7.88 -20.22
C ALA A 176 7.62 8.07 -19.11
N ASN A 177 8.03 7.94 -17.83
CA ASN A 177 7.16 8.12 -16.66
C ASN A 177 7.12 9.56 -16.13
N THR A 178 8.02 10.43 -16.56
CA THR A 178 7.97 11.84 -16.22
C THR A 178 7.02 12.52 -17.22
N PRO A 179 5.86 13.05 -16.78
CA PRO A 179 4.99 13.78 -17.69
C PRO A 179 5.81 14.92 -18.29
N ALA A 180 5.82 15.01 -19.61
CA ALA A 180 6.43 16.12 -20.30
C ALA A 180 5.91 17.39 -19.63
N GLN A 181 6.81 18.18 -19.02
CA GLN A 181 6.49 19.53 -18.63
C GLN A 181 6.13 20.23 -19.93
N SER A 182 4.83 20.16 -20.27
CA SER A 182 4.30 20.83 -21.44
C SER A 182 4.63 22.30 -21.25
N SER A 183 5.60 22.74 -22.03
CA SER A 183 5.84 24.09 -22.46
C SER A 183 4.67 25.06 -22.20
N ALA A 184 4.61 25.57 -20.97
CA ALA A 184 3.91 26.80 -20.66
C ALA A 184 4.95 27.93 -20.76
N ARG A 185 5.39 28.20 -22.00
CA ARG A 185 6.00 29.46 -22.39
C ARG A 185 5.50 29.76 -23.79
N ASN A 186 4.37 30.46 -23.81
CA ASN A 186 4.07 31.53 -24.76
C ASN A 186 2.92 32.35 -24.23
#